data_b803e832c1fe4c0dd6e33c0592c48c72
#
_entry.id   b803e832c1fe4c0dd6e33c0592c48c72
#
_cell.length_a   1.000
_cell.length_b   1.000
_cell.length_c   1.000
_cell.angle_alpha   90.00
_cell.angle_beta   90.00
_cell.angle_gamma   90.00
#
_symmetry.space_group_name_H-M   'P 1'
#
loop_
_entity.id
_entity.type
_entity.pdbx_description
1 polymer ?
#
loop_
_entity_poly.entity_id
_entity_poly.type
_entity_poly.pdbx_seq_one_letter_code
_entity_poly.pdbx_strand_id
1 'polypeptide(L)'
;KDQIGDEFVNGAHGDVKKRWDKFKTIRDSMSEDAKDMVMEDLEKLKSFGDPQRNTYEWPKYMRRVDFILNLPWKEETVQESDITKVAQVLDEDHYGLANEKDSICDQVAPRLLNPNGKGSIICLIGPPGVGKTSLAKSVAKALNRKYIRMSLGGIRDESQIRGHAITYIGAEPGEIMKLMKRCGVRNPLFVVDEIDKLGHMSTSGDPSAAMLEVFDPEQNNSFKDHWVACGFDLSKVLFIATANQEDTIHPALRDRMDITRLPGYLEVEKIEIAKRHLIPRLMQDLGLVQNDIEVVWKDELISKIIRGYTHEAGVRNLERTLGKILRKICRAYLKSRNEENPVTKFEMTEQNIHEYLGPYRFSKDRARPTTIGEAIGLAWTPVGGDILYVQAEFYDRLDGKKVLDLTGMQGDVMKESDKLALTRLRNILRETNPELADKLKNNAIHLHIPEGAVPKDGPSAGITIFSALYSEVTGKLVKQNLAMTGEIDNKARVLPVGGIREKIVAAERAGIEEIVMPKDNERNLHDVPISVKQKLRFHFVETIDQVLEIVFP
;
A
#
# COMPACT_ATOMS: atom_id res chain seq x y z
N LYS A 1 26.42 20.71 44.51
CA LYS A 1 25.15 20.27 43.85
C LYS A 1 24.49 19.10 44.58
N ASP A 2 25.23 18.25 45.29
CA ASP A 2 24.69 17.10 46.04
C ASP A 2 24.03 17.47 47.37
N GLN A 3 24.36 18.59 47.99
CA GLN A 3 23.76 19.08 49.24
C GLN A 3 22.28 19.51 49.08
N ILE A 4 21.86 19.98 47.91
CA ILE A 4 20.46 20.35 47.61
C ILE A 4 19.56 19.10 47.59
N GLY A 5 20.11 17.94 47.30
CA GLY A 5 19.36 16.68 47.18
C GLY A 5 18.84 16.13 48.51
N ASP A 6 19.64 16.21 49.56
CA ASP A 6 19.26 15.67 50.88
C ASP A 6 18.31 16.60 51.65
N GLU A 7 18.41 17.92 51.45
CA GLU A 7 17.44 18.88 51.97
C GLU A 7 16.06 18.79 51.25
N PHE A 8 16.05 18.41 49.96
CA PHE A 8 14.81 18.25 49.21
C PHE A 8 13.92 17.14 49.79
N VAL A 9 14.52 16.05 50.25
CA VAL A 9 13.77 14.84 50.71
C VAL A 9 13.23 15.05 52.14
N ASN A 10 13.78 15.99 52.92
CA ASN A 10 13.28 16.24 54.26
C ASN A 10 11.89 16.87 54.25
N GLY A 11 10.90 16.14 54.81
CA GLY A 11 9.48 16.54 54.84
C GLY A 11 8.64 16.16 53.63
N ALA A 12 9.21 15.52 52.61
CA ALA A 12 8.44 15.07 51.45
C ALA A 12 7.70 13.75 51.71
N HIS A 13 6.49 13.58 51.10
CA HIS A 13 5.73 12.34 51.15
C HIS A 13 6.53 11.16 50.56
N GLY A 14 6.35 9.97 51.10
CA GLY A 14 7.11 8.77 50.68
C GLY A 14 7.09 8.45 49.20
N ASP A 15 5.99 8.79 48.51
CA ASP A 15 5.89 8.61 47.07
C ASP A 15 6.72 9.63 46.28
N VAL A 16 6.86 10.85 46.72
CA VAL A 16 7.76 11.86 46.13
C VAL A 16 9.22 11.44 46.31
N LYS A 17 9.55 10.90 47.46
CA LYS A 17 10.90 10.40 47.77
C LYS A 17 11.33 9.28 46.81
N LYS A 18 10.44 8.31 46.55
CA LYS A 18 10.70 7.20 45.59
C LYS A 18 11.01 7.74 44.18
N ARG A 19 10.27 8.79 43.73
CA ARG A 19 10.47 9.41 42.40
C ARG A 19 11.74 10.20 42.34
N TRP A 20 12.05 10.86 43.42
CA TRP A 20 13.33 11.56 43.56
C TRP A 20 14.53 10.60 43.45
N ASP A 21 14.49 9.48 44.14
CA ASP A 21 15.54 8.48 44.06
C ASP A 21 15.71 7.93 42.65
N LYS A 22 14.59 7.65 41.95
CA LYS A 22 14.61 7.23 40.55
C LYS A 22 15.18 8.35 39.65
N PHE A 23 14.77 9.59 39.83
CA PHE A 23 15.27 10.73 39.08
C PHE A 23 16.80 10.86 39.20
N LYS A 24 17.35 10.70 40.39
CA LYS A 24 18.81 10.75 40.60
C LYS A 24 19.55 9.69 39.76
N THR A 25 18.98 8.53 39.57
CA THR A 25 19.63 7.43 38.81
C THR A 25 19.64 7.66 37.30
N ILE A 26 18.67 8.39 36.76
CA ILE A 26 18.53 8.59 35.29
C ILE A 26 18.81 10.01 34.83
N ARG A 27 18.99 10.96 35.77
CA ARG A 27 19.13 12.39 35.53
C ARG A 27 20.16 12.72 34.45
N ASP A 28 21.34 12.11 34.49
CA ASP A 28 22.43 12.43 33.57
C ASP A 28 22.14 12.02 32.11
N SER A 29 21.15 11.16 31.90
CA SER A 29 20.69 10.73 30.58
C SER A 29 19.54 11.56 30.01
N MET A 30 18.90 12.41 30.82
CA MET A 30 17.74 13.22 30.44
C MET A 30 18.17 14.53 29.76
N SER A 31 17.29 15.08 28.92
CA SER A 31 17.45 16.45 28.41
C SER A 31 17.36 17.47 29.54
N GLU A 32 17.99 18.65 29.38
CA GLU A 32 17.94 19.70 30.41
C GLU A 32 16.49 20.13 30.69
N ASP A 33 15.69 20.34 29.63
CA ASP A 33 14.25 20.66 29.76
C ASP A 33 13.48 19.59 30.58
N ALA A 34 13.84 18.32 30.44
CA ALA A 34 13.18 17.24 31.18
C ALA A 34 13.62 17.20 32.64
N LYS A 35 14.89 17.53 32.94
CA LYS A 35 15.39 17.65 34.30
C LYS A 35 14.66 18.77 35.04
N ASP A 36 14.58 19.94 34.41
CA ASP A 36 13.93 21.12 34.99
C ASP A 36 12.43 20.85 35.21
N MET A 37 11.74 20.22 34.24
CA MET A 37 10.34 19.88 34.38
C MET A 37 10.06 18.89 35.51
N VAL A 38 10.89 17.86 35.67
CA VAL A 38 10.73 16.89 36.76
C VAL A 38 11.02 17.55 38.10
N MET A 39 12.02 18.40 38.19
CA MET A 39 12.33 19.15 39.41
C MET A 39 11.16 20.06 39.82
N GLU A 40 10.65 20.87 38.89
CA GLU A 40 9.51 21.76 39.13
C GLU A 40 8.27 20.98 39.62
N ASP A 41 7.97 19.85 38.99
CA ASP A 41 6.81 19.03 39.39
C ASP A 41 7.01 18.36 40.75
N LEU A 42 8.20 17.90 41.07
CA LEU A 42 8.51 17.33 42.38
C LEU A 42 8.47 18.40 43.48
N GLU A 43 8.88 19.64 43.20
CA GLU A 43 8.75 20.78 44.11
C GLU A 43 7.28 21.14 44.38
N LYS A 44 6.44 21.16 43.32
CA LYS A 44 5.00 21.35 43.47
C LYS A 44 4.37 20.23 44.33
N LEU A 45 4.72 18.98 44.06
CA LEU A 45 4.23 17.82 44.82
C LEU A 45 4.67 17.89 46.30
N LYS A 46 5.88 18.35 46.56
CA LYS A 46 6.37 18.59 47.93
C LYS A 46 5.57 19.70 48.62
N SER A 47 5.27 20.79 47.91
CA SER A 47 4.52 21.94 48.46
C SER A 47 3.06 21.58 48.78
N PHE A 48 2.45 20.64 48.06
CA PHE A 48 1.11 20.14 48.33
C PHE A 48 1.01 19.31 49.61
N GLY A 49 2.10 18.71 50.06
CA GLY A 49 2.21 17.93 51.30
C GLY A 49 1.42 16.63 51.27
N ASP A 50 0.24 16.59 51.89
CA ASP A 50 -0.58 15.37 51.96
C ASP A 50 -1.41 15.17 50.67
N PRO A 51 -1.30 13.99 49.99
CA PRO A 51 -2.11 13.66 48.82
C PRO A 51 -3.63 13.79 49.04
N GLN A 52 -4.10 13.54 50.25
CA GLN A 52 -5.53 13.60 50.55
C GLN A 52 -6.09 15.04 50.59
N ARG A 53 -5.24 16.05 50.79
CA ARG A 53 -5.63 17.45 50.79
C ARG A 53 -5.71 18.07 49.41
N ASN A 54 -5.07 17.45 48.41
CA ASN A 54 -4.99 17.98 47.06
C ASN A 54 -5.30 16.89 46.00
N THR A 55 -6.54 16.37 46.09
CA THR A 55 -6.98 15.18 45.33
C THR A 55 -7.03 15.36 43.82
N TYR A 56 -7.01 16.61 43.30
CA TYR A 56 -7.05 16.90 41.87
C TYR A 56 -5.63 17.16 41.29
N GLU A 57 -4.85 18.05 41.89
CA GLU A 57 -3.55 18.44 41.35
C GLU A 57 -2.46 17.39 41.61
N TRP A 58 -2.47 16.74 42.78
CA TRP A 58 -1.51 15.71 43.12
C TRP A 58 -1.40 14.57 42.12
N PRO A 59 -2.49 13.89 41.73
CA PRO A 59 -2.41 12.79 40.76
C PRO A 59 -1.94 13.26 39.39
N LYS A 60 -2.25 14.47 38.98
CA LYS A 60 -1.89 15.08 37.71
C LYS A 60 -0.38 15.22 37.58
N TYR A 61 0.28 15.88 38.51
CA TYR A 61 1.73 16.03 38.48
C TYR A 61 2.46 14.72 38.76
N MET A 62 1.94 13.88 39.62
CA MET A 62 2.48 12.56 39.89
C MET A 62 2.50 11.68 38.63
N ARG A 63 1.40 11.68 37.86
CA ARG A 63 1.32 10.96 36.56
C ARG A 63 2.36 11.49 35.56
N ARG A 64 2.58 12.80 35.49
CA ARG A 64 3.57 13.40 34.58
C ARG A 64 4.99 13.03 34.99
N VAL A 65 5.35 13.15 36.24
CA VAL A 65 6.65 12.71 36.76
C VAL A 65 6.87 11.22 36.48
N ASP A 66 5.91 10.36 36.83
CA ASP A 66 6.00 8.93 36.54
C ASP A 66 6.12 8.64 35.04
N PHE A 67 5.49 9.41 34.18
CA PHE A 67 5.58 9.25 32.74
C PHE A 67 6.98 9.60 32.26
N ILE A 68 7.50 10.78 32.61
CA ILE A 68 8.82 11.26 32.20
C ILE A 68 9.92 10.34 32.71
N LEU A 69 9.87 9.91 33.99
CA LEU A 69 10.85 9.00 34.58
C LEU A 69 10.84 7.58 33.98
N ASN A 70 9.79 7.20 33.26
CA ASN A 70 9.69 5.91 32.57
C ASN A 70 9.87 6.00 31.05
N LEU A 71 10.25 7.16 30.50
CA LEU A 71 10.70 7.28 29.13
C LEU A 71 12.10 6.65 28.98
N PRO A 72 12.39 6.09 27.80
CA PRO A 72 13.70 5.48 27.54
C PRO A 72 14.76 6.54 27.23
N TRP A 73 15.37 7.11 28.27
CA TRP A 73 16.38 8.14 28.14
C TRP A 73 17.75 7.62 27.71
N LYS A 74 18.07 6.36 28.06
CA LYS A 74 19.39 5.75 27.86
C LYS A 74 19.33 4.42 27.13
N GLU A 75 18.28 3.66 27.33
CA GLU A 75 18.17 2.28 26.89
C GLU A 75 18.12 2.19 25.36
N GLU A 76 19.06 1.46 24.77
CA GLU A 76 19.13 1.16 23.34
C GLU A 76 19.26 -0.35 23.12
N THR A 77 18.67 -0.86 22.03
CA THR A 77 18.98 -2.21 21.55
C THR A 77 20.28 -2.19 20.78
N VAL A 78 21.08 -3.24 20.92
CA VAL A 78 22.30 -3.43 20.10
C VAL A 78 21.84 -3.70 18.67
N GLN A 79 22.14 -2.78 17.77
CA GLN A 79 21.76 -2.87 16.37
C GLN A 79 22.70 -3.83 15.62
N GLU A 80 22.14 -4.63 14.71
CA GLU A 80 22.91 -5.38 13.72
C GLU A 80 23.56 -4.37 12.74
N SER A 81 24.80 -4.58 12.40
CA SER A 81 25.59 -3.72 11.51
C SER A 81 25.90 -4.35 10.14
N ASP A 82 25.59 -5.63 9.96
CA ASP A 82 25.86 -6.35 8.72
C ASP A 82 24.65 -6.24 7.77
N ILE A 83 24.83 -5.48 6.68
CA ILE A 83 23.82 -5.30 5.64
C ILE A 83 23.44 -6.60 4.92
N THR A 84 24.37 -7.58 4.85
CA THR A 84 24.09 -8.86 4.20
C THR A 84 23.07 -9.67 4.97
N LYS A 85 23.09 -9.59 6.30
CA LYS A 85 22.05 -10.19 7.15
C LYS A 85 20.71 -9.51 6.98
N VAL A 86 20.69 -8.19 6.77
CA VAL A 86 19.45 -7.47 6.48
C VAL A 86 18.82 -7.98 5.20
N ALA A 87 19.60 -8.07 4.12
CA ALA A 87 19.15 -8.63 2.84
C ALA A 87 18.65 -10.08 2.99
N GLN A 88 19.40 -10.93 3.70
CA GLN A 88 19.02 -12.32 3.93
C GLN A 88 17.67 -12.45 4.67
N VAL A 89 17.45 -11.69 5.74
CA VAL A 89 16.18 -11.74 6.50
C VAL A 89 15.01 -11.27 5.63
N LEU A 90 15.22 -10.24 4.79
CA LEU A 90 14.20 -9.78 3.86
C LEU A 90 13.86 -10.85 2.82
N ASP A 91 14.84 -11.61 2.35
CA ASP A 91 14.63 -12.71 1.38
C ASP A 91 13.95 -13.93 2.02
N GLU A 92 14.28 -14.24 3.26
CA GLU A 92 13.63 -15.33 4.02
C GLU A 92 12.15 -15.03 4.33
N ASP A 93 11.85 -13.78 4.72
CA ASP A 93 10.51 -13.39 5.17
C ASP A 93 9.58 -12.99 4.01
N HIS A 94 10.12 -12.63 2.82
CA HIS A 94 9.34 -12.13 1.67
C HIS A 94 9.80 -12.73 0.35
N TYR A 95 8.87 -13.25 -0.42
CA TYR A 95 9.14 -13.75 -1.77
C TYR A 95 9.11 -12.62 -2.79
N GLY A 96 10.05 -12.61 -3.74
CA GLY A 96 10.14 -11.59 -4.79
C GLY A 96 10.58 -10.23 -4.27
N LEU A 97 10.15 -9.15 -4.93
CA LEU A 97 10.44 -7.75 -4.57
C LEU A 97 11.96 -7.44 -4.51
N ALA A 98 12.75 -7.99 -5.44
CA ALA A 98 14.21 -7.87 -5.40
C ALA A 98 14.67 -6.39 -5.44
N ASN A 99 14.16 -5.61 -6.39
CA ASN A 99 14.51 -4.19 -6.53
C ASN A 99 14.08 -3.36 -5.31
N GLU A 100 12.92 -3.67 -4.75
CA GLU A 100 12.37 -2.97 -3.57
C GLU A 100 13.17 -3.30 -2.31
N LYS A 101 13.61 -4.54 -2.15
CA LYS A 101 14.49 -4.96 -1.04
C LYS A 101 15.86 -4.31 -1.15
N ASP A 102 16.45 -4.27 -2.35
CA ASP A 102 17.72 -3.57 -2.60
C ASP A 102 17.58 -2.08 -2.26
N SER A 103 16.50 -1.42 -2.72
CA SER A 103 16.22 -0.03 -2.37
C SER A 103 16.12 0.19 -0.86
N ILE A 104 15.49 -0.73 -0.12
CA ILE A 104 15.41 -0.66 1.35
C ILE A 104 16.80 -0.83 1.97
N CYS A 105 17.61 -1.76 1.47
CA CYS A 105 18.99 -1.94 1.93
C CYS A 105 19.84 -0.69 1.70
N ASP A 106 19.72 -0.05 0.54
CA ASP A 106 20.39 1.21 0.23
C ASP A 106 20.00 2.34 1.19
N GLN A 107 18.71 2.44 1.55
CA GLN A 107 18.20 3.44 2.48
C GLN A 107 18.61 3.17 3.95
N VAL A 108 18.82 1.91 4.31
CA VAL A 108 19.25 1.50 5.65
C VAL A 108 20.79 1.61 5.82
N ALA A 109 21.55 1.34 4.77
CA ALA A 109 23.01 1.28 4.81
C ALA A 109 23.69 2.54 5.40
N PRO A 110 23.27 3.79 5.09
CA PRO A 110 23.87 4.99 5.69
C PRO A 110 23.74 5.03 7.21
N ARG A 111 22.62 4.52 7.75
CA ARG A 111 22.40 4.47 9.21
C ARG A 111 23.23 3.38 9.90
N LEU A 112 23.61 2.32 9.17
CA LEU A 112 24.54 1.32 9.69
C LEU A 112 25.97 1.88 9.76
N LEU A 113 26.36 2.69 8.76
CA LEU A 113 27.67 3.36 8.74
C LEU A 113 27.78 4.51 9.74
N ASN A 114 26.72 5.28 9.90
CA ASN A 114 26.66 6.41 10.82
C ASN A 114 25.37 6.41 11.64
N PRO A 115 25.31 5.69 12.78
CA PRO A 115 24.11 5.59 13.61
C PRO A 115 23.62 6.93 14.18
N ASN A 116 24.48 7.95 14.20
CA ASN A 116 24.15 9.31 14.64
C ASN A 116 23.85 10.27 13.48
N GLY A 117 23.93 9.78 12.25
CA GLY A 117 23.66 10.57 11.04
C GLY A 117 22.17 10.91 10.89
N LYS A 118 21.93 12.05 10.26
CA LYS A 118 20.58 12.42 9.82
C LYS A 118 20.16 11.44 8.71
N GLY A 119 19.21 10.55 9.00
CA GLY A 119 18.69 9.61 7.99
C GLY A 119 17.36 10.09 7.44
N SER A 120 17.12 9.83 6.17
CA SER A 120 15.81 9.98 5.53
C SER A 120 14.78 9.00 6.09
N ILE A 121 13.52 9.29 5.84
CA ILE A 121 12.39 8.46 6.24
C ILE A 121 12.05 7.55 5.07
N ILE A 122 12.03 6.25 5.32
CA ILE A 122 11.64 5.26 4.32
C ILE A 122 10.12 5.30 4.15
N CYS A 123 9.61 5.45 2.92
CA CYS A 123 8.18 5.40 2.65
C CYS A 123 7.86 4.26 1.68
N LEU A 124 7.10 3.26 2.16
CA LEU A 124 6.64 2.13 1.37
C LEU A 124 5.26 2.41 0.80
N ILE A 125 5.17 2.61 -0.52
CA ILE A 125 3.91 2.91 -1.22
C ILE A 125 3.50 1.73 -2.07
N GLY A 126 2.22 1.40 -2.08
CA GLY A 126 1.68 0.35 -2.95
C GLY A 126 0.28 -0.11 -2.54
N PRO A 127 -0.35 -0.95 -3.34
CA PRO A 127 -1.71 -1.40 -3.08
C PRO A 127 -1.84 -2.16 -1.75
N PRO A 128 -3.06 -2.27 -1.21
CA PRO A 128 -3.27 -3.02 0.03
C PRO A 128 -2.92 -4.50 -0.13
N GLY A 129 -2.28 -5.06 0.90
CA GLY A 129 -1.95 -6.49 0.94
C GLY A 129 -0.66 -6.90 0.21
N VAL A 130 0.17 -5.95 -0.27
CA VAL A 130 1.49 -6.26 -0.86
C VAL A 130 2.61 -6.44 0.18
N GLY A 131 2.30 -6.36 1.46
CA GLY A 131 3.27 -6.65 2.51
C GLY A 131 4.03 -5.46 3.07
N LYS A 132 3.61 -4.20 2.83
CA LYS A 132 4.28 -2.98 3.36
C LYS A 132 4.62 -3.06 4.85
N THR A 133 3.62 -3.31 5.67
CA THR A 133 3.78 -3.37 7.13
C THR A 133 4.57 -4.60 7.59
N SER A 134 4.45 -5.74 6.89
CA SER A 134 5.26 -6.93 7.19
C SER A 134 6.73 -6.73 6.80
N LEU A 135 6.99 -6.05 5.67
CA LEU A 135 8.34 -5.72 5.23
C LEU A 135 9.05 -4.80 6.26
N ALA A 136 8.34 -3.77 6.75
CA ALA A 136 8.85 -2.92 7.82
C ALA A 136 9.15 -3.71 9.12
N LYS A 137 8.33 -4.72 9.45
CA LYS A 137 8.57 -5.61 10.59
C LYS A 137 9.81 -6.48 10.38
N SER A 138 10.03 -6.97 9.16
CA SER A 138 11.22 -7.75 8.83
C SER A 138 12.49 -6.90 8.86
N VAL A 139 12.44 -5.63 8.45
CA VAL A 139 13.54 -4.67 8.65
C VAL A 139 13.85 -4.50 10.14
N ALA A 140 12.83 -4.38 11.00
CA ALA A 140 13.06 -4.28 12.44
C ALA A 140 13.75 -5.53 13.01
N LYS A 141 13.27 -6.73 12.59
CA LYS A 141 13.87 -8.03 12.95
C LYS A 141 15.33 -8.11 12.49
N ALA A 142 15.59 -7.75 11.23
CA ALA A 142 16.93 -7.80 10.64
C ALA A 142 17.93 -6.87 11.34
N LEU A 143 17.47 -5.67 11.74
CA LEU A 143 18.28 -4.69 12.46
C LEU A 143 18.36 -4.93 13.97
N ASN A 144 17.69 -5.95 14.49
CA ASN A 144 17.54 -6.22 15.93
C ASN A 144 16.97 -5.01 16.69
N ARG A 145 16.07 -4.24 16.06
CA ARG A 145 15.37 -3.10 16.68
C ARG A 145 14.00 -3.51 17.19
N LYS A 146 13.56 -2.94 18.29
CA LYS A 146 12.18 -3.11 18.74
C LYS A 146 11.23 -2.45 17.74
N TYR A 147 10.13 -3.13 17.44
CA TYR A 147 9.11 -2.68 16.48
C TYR A 147 7.96 -2.02 17.22
N ILE A 148 7.60 -0.80 16.81
CA ILE A 148 6.38 -0.11 17.24
C ILE A 148 5.63 0.42 16.02
N ARG A 149 4.31 0.55 16.16
CA ARG A 149 3.44 0.97 15.06
C ARG A 149 2.39 1.95 15.55
N MET A 150 2.21 3.03 14.79
CA MET A 150 1.12 3.99 14.91
C MET A 150 0.36 4.04 13.59
N SER A 151 -0.97 3.98 13.63
CA SER A 151 -1.80 4.20 12.43
C SER A 151 -2.31 5.63 12.41
N LEU A 152 -2.11 6.31 11.31
CA LEU A 152 -2.63 7.67 11.08
C LEU A 152 -4.03 7.67 10.47
N GLY A 153 -4.52 6.50 10.04
CA GLY A 153 -5.87 6.34 9.52
C GLY A 153 -6.92 6.68 10.59
N GLY A 154 -7.58 7.82 10.42
CA GLY A 154 -8.60 8.29 11.37
C GLY A 154 -8.14 9.36 12.36
N ILE A 155 -6.85 9.70 12.39
CA ILE A 155 -6.34 10.84 13.17
C ILE A 155 -6.77 12.14 12.47
N ARG A 156 -7.50 12.97 13.20
CA ARG A 156 -8.01 14.26 12.72
C ARG A 156 -7.57 15.45 13.57
N ASP A 157 -6.94 15.19 14.70
CA ASP A 157 -6.57 16.18 15.70
C ASP A 157 -5.08 16.04 16.02
N GLU A 158 -4.36 17.15 15.96
CA GLU A 158 -2.94 17.24 16.30
C GLU A 158 -2.66 16.73 17.71
N SER A 159 -3.58 16.94 18.65
CA SER A 159 -3.44 16.52 20.04
C SER A 159 -3.32 15.00 20.22
N GLN A 160 -3.83 14.20 19.27
CA GLN A 160 -3.63 12.74 19.29
C GLN A 160 -2.15 12.38 19.07
N ILE A 161 -1.41 13.21 18.33
CA ILE A 161 0.03 13.03 18.06
C ILE A 161 0.88 13.65 19.18
N ARG A 162 0.58 14.91 19.55
CA ARG A 162 1.38 15.75 20.47
C ARG A 162 0.81 15.88 21.89
N GLY A 163 -0.32 15.25 22.18
CA GLY A 163 -0.97 15.36 23.48
C GLY A 163 -1.70 16.69 23.70
N HIS A 164 -2.45 16.79 24.77
CA HIS A 164 -3.12 18.00 25.23
C HIS A 164 -2.32 18.65 26.35
N ALA A 165 -2.34 19.99 26.43
CA ALA A 165 -1.72 20.67 27.57
C ALA A 165 -2.31 20.16 28.90
N ILE A 166 -1.45 19.94 29.88
CA ILE A 166 -1.79 19.34 31.18
C ILE A 166 -2.87 20.12 31.97
N THR A 167 -3.17 21.34 31.54
CA THR A 167 -4.22 22.20 32.14
C THR A 167 -5.63 21.76 31.82
N TYR A 168 -5.84 20.95 30.77
CA TYR A 168 -7.15 20.44 30.40
C TYR A 168 -7.54 19.22 31.25
N ILE A 169 -8.82 19.15 31.60
CA ILE A 169 -9.38 17.98 32.31
C ILE A 169 -9.31 16.76 31.39
N GLY A 170 -8.73 15.67 31.89
CA GLY A 170 -8.57 14.45 31.09
C GLY A 170 -7.42 14.50 30.07
N ALA A 171 -6.53 15.52 30.15
CA ALA A 171 -5.35 15.60 29.28
C ALA A 171 -4.49 14.34 29.39
N GLU A 172 -3.99 13.89 28.23
CA GLU A 172 -3.11 12.74 28.08
C GLU A 172 -1.93 13.07 27.14
N PRO A 173 -0.78 12.39 27.30
CA PRO A 173 0.31 12.50 26.34
C PRO A 173 -0.11 11.98 24.95
N GLY A 174 0.54 12.49 23.92
CA GLY A 174 0.35 12.04 22.55
C GLY A 174 0.78 10.58 22.33
N GLU A 175 0.28 10.01 21.25
CA GLU A 175 0.48 8.58 20.96
C GLU A 175 1.96 8.25 20.71
N ILE A 176 2.75 9.17 20.14
CA ILE A 176 4.20 8.98 19.94
C ILE A 176 4.88 8.73 21.29
N MET A 177 4.66 9.60 22.27
CA MET A 177 5.30 9.48 23.57
C MET A 177 4.79 8.26 24.36
N LYS A 178 3.50 7.89 24.23
CA LYS A 178 2.95 6.67 24.81
C LYS A 178 3.64 5.41 24.24
N LEU A 179 3.84 5.38 22.92
CA LEU A 179 4.49 4.27 22.24
C LEU A 179 5.98 4.17 22.60
N MET A 180 6.71 5.29 22.65
CA MET A 180 8.10 5.33 23.08
C MET A 180 8.27 4.82 24.51
N LYS A 181 7.42 5.26 25.45
CA LYS A 181 7.42 4.76 26.82
C LYS A 181 7.17 3.25 26.88
N ARG A 182 6.18 2.74 26.12
CA ARG A 182 5.85 1.31 26.07
C ARG A 182 6.98 0.47 25.48
N CYS A 183 7.65 1.01 24.47
CA CYS A 183 8.78 0.37 23.82
C CYS A 183 9.97 0.19 24.76
N GLY A 184 10.25 1.19 25.59
CA GLY A 184 11.32 1.16 26.59
C GLY A 184 12.72 1.19 25.98
N VAL A 185 12.90 1.61 24.72
CA VAL A 185 14.20 1.89 24.08
C VAL A 185 14.10 3.14 23.22
N ARG A 186 15.22 3.88 23.09
CA ARG A 186 15.22 5.13 22.32
C ARG A 186 15.47 4.95 20.82
N ASN A 187 15.92 3.76 20.40
CA ASN A 187 16.24 3.44 19.00
C ASN A 187 15.31 2.38 18.36
N PRO A 188 13.98 2.45 18.52
CA PRO A 188 13.08 1.50 17.86
C PRO A 188 13.03 1.74 16.35
N LEU A 189 12.47 0.76 15.63
CA LEU A 189 11.88 1.00 14.33
C LEU A 189 10.41 1.38 14.53
N PHE A 190 10.04 2.59 14.12
CA PHE A 190 8.72 3.17 14.30
C PHE A 190 7.98 3.20 12.96
N VAL A 191 6.94 2.37 12.81
CA VAL A 191 6.09 2.36 11.63
C VAL A 191 4.95 3.35 11.79
N VAL A 192 4.88 4.28 10.85
CA VAL A 192 3.77 5.21 10.68
C VAL A 192 2.90 4.72 9.52
N ASP A 193 1.79 4.07 9.85
CA ASP A 193 0.95 3.38 8.88
C ASP A 193 -0.18 4.27 8.36
N GLU A 194 -0.51 4.15 7.06
CA GLU A 194 -1.57 4.89 6.38
C GLU A 194 -1.39 6.42 6.41
N ILE A 195 -0.16 6.91 6.11
CA ILE A 195 0.13 8.35 6.09
C ILE A 195 -0.66 9.11 5.01
N ASP A 196 -1.08 8.43 3.97
CA ASP A 196 -1.97 8.91 2.90
C ASP A 196 -3.39 9.22 3.38
N LYS A 197 -3.77 8.76 4.58
CA LYS A 197 -5.08 9.00 5.20
C LYS A 197 -5.05 10.07 6.29
N LEU A 198 -3.92 10.72 6.48
CA LEU A 198 -3.81 11.81 7.44
C LEU A 198 -4.74 12.95 7.05
N GLY A 199 -5.60 13.39 7.97
CA GLY A 199 -6.59 14.44 7.72
C GLY A 199 -5.93 15.77 7.35
N HIS A 200 -6.55 16.49 6.40
CA HIS A 200 -6.19 17.88 6.14
C HIS A 200 -6.72 18.79 7.26
N MET A 201 -6.20 20.02 7.34
CA MET A 201 -6.51 21.04 8.36
C MET A 201 -7.93 20.94 8.92
N SER A 202 -8.01 20.75 10.23
CA SER A 202 -9.26 20.81 10.99
C SER A 202 -9.24 22.03 11.91
N THR A 203 -10.41 22.37 12.49
CA THR A 203 -10.51 23.42 13.52
C THR A 203 -9.70 23.10 14.80
N SER A 204 -9.19 21.89 14.94
CA SER A 204 -8.46 21.37 16.09
C SER A 204 -6.95 21.20 15.84
N GLY A 205 -6.39 21.89 14.84
CA GLY A 205 -4.97 21.82 14.49
C GLY A 205 -4.71 21.07 13.18
N ASP A 206 -3.43 20.98 12.82
CA ASP A 206 -2.96 20.28 11.61
C ASP A 206 -2.08 19.08 11.99
N PRO A 207 -2.62 17.85 11.92
CA PRO A 207 -1.85 16.65 12.18
C PRO A 207 -0.62 16.49 11.27
N SER A 208 -0.67 17.06 10.05
CA SER A 208 0.47 17.02 9.11
C SER A 208 1.62 17.87 9.62
N ALA A 209 1.35 19.02 10.23
CA ALA A 209 2.37 19.88 10.84
C ALA A 209 3.08 19.16 12.01
N ALA A 210 2.33 18.44 12.85
CA ALA A 210 2.91 17.63 13.92
C ALA A 210 3.85 16.54 13.36
N MET A 211 3.45 15.86 12.31
CA MET A 211 4.28 14.83 11.67
C MET A 211 5.50 15.42 10.95
N LEU A 212 5.41 16.65 10.44
CA LEU A 212 6.56 17.33 9.85
C LEU A 212 7.68 17.55 10.87
N GLU A 213 7.35 17.93 12.12
CA GLU A 213 8.34 18.07 13.18
C GLU A 213 8.98 16.73 13.58
N VAL A 214 8.17 15.66 13.64
CA VAL A 214 8.65 14.29 13.94
C VAL A 214 9.62 13.80 12.86
N PHE A 215 9.32 14.12 11.61
CA PHE A 215 10.08 13.66 10.45
C PHE A 215 11.26 14.58 10.08
N ASP A 216 11.32 15.77 10.63
CA ASP A 216 12.42 16.69 10.38
C ASP A 216 13.65 16.34 11.23
N PRO A 217 14.77 15.89 10.63
CA PRO A 217 15.97 15.53 11.36
C PRO A 217 16.62 16.73 12.10
N GLU A 218 16.21 17.96 11.81
CA GLU A 218 16.70 19.16 12.49
C GLU A 218 15.90 19.48 13.75
N GLN A 219 14.64 19.02 13.80
CA GLN A 219 13.72 19.33 14.90
C GLN A 219 13.42 18.12 15.79
N ASN A 220 13.51 16.88 15.27
CA ASN A 220 13.12 15.67 15.98
C ASN A 220 14.02 15.30 17.16
N ASN A 221 15.19 15.89 17.27
CA ASN A 221 16.09 15.73 18.43
C ASN A 221 15.54 16.41 19.71
N SER A 222 14.52 17.25 19.58
CA SER A 222 13.87 17.95 20.69
C SER A 222 12.35 18.00 20.50
N PHE A 223 11.75 16.86 20.14
CA PHE A 223 10.30 16.75 19.96
C PHE A 223 9.56 17.08 21.26
N LYS A 224 8.62 18.04 21.21
CA LYS A 224 7.83 18.48 22.38
C LYS A 224 6.39 18.00 22.31
N ASP A 225 6.03 17.12 23.22
CA ASP A 225 4.65 16.75 23.51
C ASP A 225 4.05 17.79 24.48
N HIS A 226 2.83 18.25 24.21
CA HIS A 226 2.17 19.30 25.00
C HIS A 226 1.84 18.87 26.42
N TRP A 227 1.60 17.58 26.66
CA TRP A 227 1.32 17.05 27.99
C TRP A 227 2.61 16.84 28.79
N VAL A 228 3.63 16.27 28.14
CA VAL A 228 4.94 16.00 28.75
C VAL A 228 5.69 17.33 29.00
N ALA A 229 5.53 18.27 28.09
CA ALA A 229 6.05 19.65 28.13
C ALA A 229 7.59 19.77 28.18
N CYS A 230 8.33 18.70 27.87
CA CYS A 230 9.78 18.72 27.74
C CYS A 230 10.21 18.06 26.42
N GLY A 231 11.41 18.40 25.94
CA GLY A 231 11.98 17.85 24.71
C GLY A 231 12.43 16.39 24.90
N PHE A 232 12.04 15.54 23.94
CA PHE A 232 12.49 14.16 23.84
C PHE A 232 13.18 13.90 22.50
N ASP A 233 14.33 13.22 22.54
CA ASP A 233 15.16 12.98 21.36
C ASP A 233 14.65 11.76 20.58
N LEU A 234 14.06 12.02 19.39
CA LEU A 234 13.62 11.00 18.43
C LEU A 234 14.66 10.72 17.32
N SER A 235 15.84 11.35 17.33
CA SER A 235 16.84 11.22 16.25
C SER A 235 17.37 9.80 16.06
N LYS A 236 17.32 8.97 17.10
CA LYS A 236 17.71 7.55 17.07
C LYS A 236 16.63 6.61 16.51
N VAL A 237 15.41 7.11 16.38
CA VAL A 237 14.28 6.33 15.85
C VAL A 237 14.46 6.12 14.34
N LEU A 238 14.28 4.90 13.86
CA LEU A 238 14.16 4.62 12.43
C LEU A 238 12.69 4.67 12.04
N PHE A 239 12.28 5.70 11.32
CA PHE A 239 10.90 5.83 10.84
C PHE A 239 10.71 5.14 9.50
N ILE A 240 9.64 4.33 9.40
CA ILE A 240 9.14 3.79 8.14
C ILE A 240 7.67 4.20 8.01
N ALA A 241 7.35 4.97 6.98
CA ALA A 241 5.98 5.32 6.63
C ALA A 241 5.39 4.28 5.65
N THR A 242 4.09 4.08 5.69
CA THR A 242 3.38 3.29 4.66
C THR A 242 2.22 4.10 4.09
N ALA A 243 1.98 3.96 2.79
CA ALA A 243 0.88 4.58 2.09
C ALA A 243 0.29 3.65 1.02
N ASN A 244 -0.96 3.85 0.65
CA ASN A 244 -1.55 3.16 -0.50
C ASN A 244 -1.43 3.99 -1.79
N GLN A 245 -1.51 5.30 -1.67
CA GLN A 245 -1.46 6.26 -2.79
C GLN A 245 -0.48 7.39 -2.46
N GLU A 246 0.34 7.76 -3.43
CA GLU A 246 1.35 8.82 -3.27
C GLU A 246 0.74 10.21 -3.31
N ASP A 247 -0.20 10.43 -4.22
CA ASP A 247 -0.79 11.74 -4.51
C ASP A 247 -1.61 12.32 -3.34
N THR A 248 -2.02 11.45 -2.42
CA THR A 248 -2.79 11.84 -1.22
C THR A 248 -1.90 12.19 -0.03
N ILE A 249 -0.59 11.96 -0.12
CA ILE A 249 0.38 12.35 0.91
C ILE A 249 0.60 13.87 0.83
N HIS A 250 0.59 14.53 1.98
CA HIS A 250 0.89 15.97 2.03
C HIS A 250 2.26 16.26 1.39
N PRO A 251 2.37 17.23 0.45
CA PRO A 251 3.60 17.46 -0.33
C PRO A 251 4.84 17.67 0.54
N ALA A 252 4.74 18.47 1.60
CA ALA A 252 5.87 18.73 2.49
C ALA A 252 6.36 17.49 3.26
N LEU A 253 5.47 16.52 3.55
CA LEU A 253 5.86 15.22 4.12
C LEU A 253 6.54 14.35 3.07
N ARG A 254 5.99 14.31 1.85
CA ARG A 254 6.53 13.54 0.74
C ARG A 254 7.97 13.96 0.41
N ASP A 255 8.27 15.25 0.42
CA ASP A 255 9.59 15.80 0.12
C ASP A 255 10.68 15.39 1.14
N ARG A 256 10.28 14.87 2.32
CA ARG A 256 11.18 14.37 3.37
C ARG A 256 11.35 12.86 3.38
N MET A 257 10.74 12.16 2.41
CA MET A 257 10.69 10.70 2.39
C MET A 257 11.41 10.12 1.18
N ASP A 258 12.14 9.05 1.40
CA ASP A 258 12.66 8.19 0.34
C ASP A 258 11.59 7.15 -0.02
N ILE A 259 11.03 7.28 -1.21
CA ILE A 259 9.87 6.48 -1.65
C ILE A 259 10.33 5.20 -2.32
N THR A 260 9.92 4.06 -1.77
CA THR A 260 9.99 2.75 -2.41
C THR A 260 8.59 2.29 -2.80
N ARG A 261 8.35 2.09 -4.11
CA ARG A 261 7.06 1.68 -4.64
C ARG A 261 6.99 0.17 -4.75
N LEU A 262 6.04 -0.44 -4.03
CA LEU A 262 5.79 -1.88 -4.09
C LEU A 262 4.69 -2.16 -5.12
N PRO A 263 4.98 -2.93 -6.18
CA PRO A 263 3.98 -3.33 -7.17
C PRO A 263 3.00 -4.36 -6.60
N GLY A 264 1.92 -4.61 -7.33
CA GLY A 264 1.08 -5.78 -7.09
C GLY A 264 1.81 -7.08 -7.46
N TYR A 265 1.42 -8.18 -6.81
CA TYR A 265 1.98 -9.49 -7.09
C TYR A 265 1.35 -10.13 -8.32
N LEU A 266 2.17 -10.81 -9.10
CA LEU A 266 1.74 -11.69 -10.17
C LEU A 266 1.13 -12.97 -9.60
N GLU A 267 0.34 -13.67 -10.39
CA GLU A 267 -0.27 -14.95 -9.96
C GLU A 267 0.78 -15.97 -9.52
N VAL A 268 1.88 -16.10 -10.26
CA VAL A 268 2.99 -17.01 -9.93
C VAL A 268 3.61 -16.61 -8.58
N GLU A 269 3.82 -15.31 -8.35
CA GLU A 269 4.33 -14.80 -7.08
C GLU A 269 3.35 -15.06 -5.93
N LYS A 270 2.03 -14.88 -6.15
CA LYS A 270 0.99 -15.18 -5.16
C LYS A 270 0.95 -16.67 -4.78
N ILE A 271 1.16 -17.57 -5.74
CA ILE A 271 1.24 -19.01 -5.49
C ILE A 271 2.45 -19.31 -4.59
N GLU A 272 3.62 -18.78 -4.90
CA GLU A 272 4.82 -18.99 -4.09
C GLU A 272 4.70 -18.36 -2.70
N ILE A 273 4.13 -17.16 -2.59
CA ILE A 273 3.84 -16.52 -1.30
C ILE A 273 2.86 -17.38 -0.48
N ALA A 274 1.82 -17.92 -1.11
CA ALA A 274 0.86 -18.79 -0.44
C ALA A 274 1.53 -20.03 0.14
N LYS A 275 2.40 -20.71 -0.63
CA LYS A 275 3.09 -21.94 -0.24
C LYS A 275 4.15 -21.71 0.83
N ARG A 276 4.99 -20.66 0.67
CA ARG A 276 6.15 -20.44 1.54
C ARG A 276 5.79 -19.72 2.84
N HIS A 277 4.78 -18.84 2.80
CA HIS A 277 4.50 -17.94 3.92
C HIS A 277 3.08 -18.03 4.47
N LEU A 278 2.03 -17.95 3.60
CA LEU A 278 0.66 -17.84 4.11
C LEU A 278 0.14 -19.15 4.69
N ILE A 279 0.26 -20.24 3.96
CA ILE A 279 -0.25 -21.55 4.38
C ILE A 279 0.48 -22.04 5.64
N PRO A 280 1.83 -22.07 5.71
CA PRO A 280 2.54 -22.51 6.92
C PRO A 280 2.17 -21.69 8.16
N ARG A 281 2.12 -20.35 8.01
CA ARG A 281 1.73 -19.45 9.10
C ARG A 281 0.30 -19.72 9.58
N LEU A 282 -0.65 -19.81 8.64
CA LEU A 282 -2.05 -20.10 8.97
C LEU A 282 -2.22 -21.49 9.63
N MET A 283 -1.48 -22.50 9.19
CA MET A 283 -1.50 -23.84 9.80
C MET A 283 -0.97 -23.80 11.24
N GLN A 284 0.08 -23.03 11.49
CA GLN A 284 0.61 -22.82 12.83
C GLN A 284 -0.38 -22.08 13.72
N ASP A 285 -0.92 -20.95 13.25
CA ASP A 285 -1.87 -20.10 13.99
C ASP A 285 -3.18 -20.84 14.32
N LEU A 286 -3.61 -21.76 13.47
CA LEU A 286 -4.82 -22.55 13.65
C LEU A 286 -4.58 -23.87 14.43
N GLY A 287 -3.35 -24.14 14.85
CA GLY A 287 -3.02 -25.35 15.61
C GLY A 287 -3.01 -26.64 14.80
N LEU A 288 -2.98 -26.57 13.47
CA LEU A 288 -2.94 -27.75 12.61
C LEU A 288 -1.59 -28.49 12.70
N VAL A 289 -0.50 -27.71 12.78
CA VAL A 289 0.86 -28.27 12.93
C VAL A 289 1.01 -29.02 14.26
N GLN A 290 0.49 -28.47 15.36
CA GLN A 290 0.56 -29.06 16.69
C GLN A 290 -0.28 -30.36 16.83
N ASN A 291 -1.22 -30.58 15.92
CA ASN A 291 -2.05 -31.80 15.89
C ASN A 291 -1.66 -32.74 14.74
N ASP A 292 -0.47 -32.59 14.16
CA ASP A 292 0.08 -33.41 13.06
C ASP A 292 -0.87 -33.53 11.85
N ILE A 293 -1.58 -32.44 11.53
CA ILE A 293 -2.51 -32.41 10.40
C ILE A 293 -1.75 -31.96 9.16
N GLU A 294 -1.72 -32.83 8.15
CA GLU A 294 -1.14 -32.56 6.84
C GLU A 294 -2.22 -32.06 5.89
N VAL A 295 -1.94 -30.94 5.20
CA VAL A 295 -2.81 -30.41 4.14
C VAL A 295 -1.99 -30.31 2.85
N VAL A 296 -2.35 -31.13 1.86
CA VAL A 296 -1.62 -31.20 0.58
C VAL A 296 -2.25 -30.24 -0.43
N TRP A 297 -1.42 -29.31 -0.95
CA TRP A 297 -1.81 -28.30 -1.93
C TRP A 297 -1.11 -28.55 -3.26
N LYS A 298 -1.86 -28.39 -4.37
CA LYS A 298 -1.31 -28.35 -5.72
C LYS A 298 -1.33 -26.90 -6.21
N ASP A 299 -0.31 -26.48 -6.95
CA ASP A 299 -0.18 -25.11 -7.47
C ASP A 299 -1.38 -24.70 -8.32
N GLU A 300 -1.89 -25.65 -9.13
CA GLU A 300 -3.08 -25.45 -9.96
C GLU A 300 -4.33 -25.09 -9.14
N LEU A 301 -4.46 -25.66 -7.94
CA LEU A 301 -5.61 -25.37 -7.06
C LEU A 301 -5.47 -24.01 -6.38
N ILE A 302 -4.25 -23.64 -5.99
CA ILE A 302 -3.97 -22.29 -5.48
C ILE A 302 -4.27 -21.25 -6.58
N SER A 303 -3.84 -21.52 -7.83
CA SER A 303 -4.16 -20.69 -8.99
C SER A 303 -5.69 -20.54 -9.17
N LYS A 304 -6.46 -21.65 -9.09
CA LYS A 304 -7.93 -21.60 -9.17
C LYS A 304 -8.54 -20.78 -8.03
N ILE A 305 -7.99 -20.84 -6.81
CA ILE A 305 -8.44 -20.01 -5.69
C ILE A 305 -8.15 -18.54 -5.97
N ILE A 306 -6.96 -18.20 -6.45
CA ILE A 306 -6.59 -16.83 -6.79
C ILE A 306 -7.55 -16.27 -7.84
N ARG A 307 -7.76 -16.98 -8.93
CA ARG A 307 -8.61 -16.54 -10.05
C ARG A 307 -10.09 -16.53 -9.72
N GLY A 308 -10.58 -17.54 -8.98
CA GLY A 308 -12.02 -17.74 -8.77
C GLY A 308 -12.58 -17.05 -7.53
N TYR A 309 -11.76 -16.75 -6.53
CA TYR A 309 -12.24 -16.22 -5.25
C TYR A 309 -11.56 -14.93 -4.79
N THR A 310 -10.49 -14.48 -5.46
CA THR A 310 -9.78 -13.25 -5.10
C THR A 310 -9.65 -12.31 -6.29
N HIS A 311 -9.82 -11.02 -6.06
CA HIS A 311 -9.59 -9.97 -7.04
C HIS A 311 -8.86 -8.84 -6.31
N GLU A 312 -7.51 -8.88 -6.34
CA GLU A 312 -6.65 -7.96 -5.59
C GLU A 312 -5.23 -7.93 -6.14
N ALA A 313 -4.54 -6.80 -5.99
CA ALA A 313 -3.12 -6.68 -6.34
C ALA A 313 -2.21 -7.41 -5.34
N GLY A 314 -2.58 -7.41 -4.05
CA GLY A 314 -1.85 -8.09 -2.98
C GLY A 314 -2.31 -9.52 -2.72
N VAL A 315 -2.13 -9.97 -1.47
CA VAL A 315 -2.48 -11.32 -1.01
C VAL A 315 -3.40 -11.35 0.23
N ARG A 316 -4.00 -10.22 0.61
CA ARG A 316 -4.83 -10.11 1.83
C ARG A 316 -6.11 -10.94 1.75
N ASN A 317 -6.80 -10.91 0.61
CA ASN A 317 -8.01 -11.72 0.41
C ASN A 317 -7.65 -13.18 0.16
N LEU A 318 -6.51 -13.46 -0.49
CA LEU A 318 -5.97 -14.81 -0.63
C LEU A 318 -5.72 -15.44 0.76
N GLU A 319 -5.03 -14.74 1.65
CA GLU A 319 -4.82 -15.18 3.03
C GLU A 319 -6.14 -15.47 3.76
N ARG A 320 -7.12 -14.55 3.65
CA ARG A 320 -8.45 -14.74 4.25
C ARG A 320 -9.18 -15.96 3.68
N THR A 321 -9.02 -16.20 2.39
CA THR A 321 -9.68 -17.32 1.67
C THR A 321 -9.03 -18.64 2.05
N LEU A 322 -7.71 -18.72 2.06
CA LEU A 322 -6.97 -19.89 2.57
C LEU A 322 -7.31 -20.18 4.04
N GLY A 323 -7.36 -19.13 4.88
CA GLY A 323 -7.77 -19.26 6.28
C GLY A 323 -9.21 -19.77 6.45
N LYS A 324 -10.15 -19.48 5.53
CA LYS A 324 -11.49 -20.08 5.54
C LYS A 324 -11.45 -21.58 5.26
N ILE A 325 -10.65 -22.01 4.29
CA ILE A 325 -10.47 -23.44 3.97
C ILE A 325 -9.87 -24.17 5.17
N LEU A 326 -8.77 -23.66 5.72
CA LEU A 326 -8.10 -24.30 6.84
C LEU A 326 -8.98 -24.39 8.10
N ARG A 327 -9.83 -23.39 8.37
CA ARG A 327 -10.84 -23.48 9.46
C ARG A 327 -11.89 -24.56 9.21
N LYS A 328 -12.27 -24.83 7.95
CA LYS A 328 -13.16 -25.96 7.63
C LYS A 328 -12.47 -27.31 7.87
N ILE A 329 -11.18 -27.39 7.56
CA ILE A 329 -10.34 -28.56 7.85
C ILE A 329 -10.25 -28.79 9.37
N CYS A 330 -9.96 -27.74 10.16
CA CYS A 330 -10.00 -27.85 11.63
C CYS A 330 -11.32 -28.43 12.14
N ARG A 331 -12.45 -27.95 11.60
CA ARG A 331 -13.78 -28.45 11.96
C ARG A 331 -13.97 -29.91 11.57
N ALA A 332 -13.50 -30.32 10.39
CA ALA A 332 -13.57 -31.70 9.92
C ALA A 332 -12.74 -32.64 10.81
N TYR A 333 -11.51 -32.25 11.12
CA TYR A 333 -10.66 -32.98 12.07
C TYR A 333 -11.30 -33.16 13.44
N LEU A 334 -11.83 -32.08 14.04
CA LEU A 334 -12.46 -32.14 15.35
C LEU A 334 -13.70 -33.07 15.38
N LYS A 335 -14.39 -33.25 14.26
CA LYS A 335 -15.49 -34.21 14.15
C LYS A 335 -15.00 -35.65 14.13
N SER A 336 -13.88 -35.93 13.42
CA SER A 336 -13.31 -37.29 13.33
C SER A 336 -12.37 -37.64 14.49
N ARG A 337 -11.99 -36.68 15.32
CA ARG A 337 -10.98 -36.87 16.40
C ARG A 337 -11.30 -38.01 17.38
N ASN A 338 -12.57 -38.26 17.61
CA ASN A 338 -13.02 -39.33 18.56
C ASN A 338 -13.32 -40.64 17.85
N GLU A 339 -13.07 -40.76 16.53
CA GLU A 339 -13.20 -42.00 15.77
C GLU A 339 -11.97 -42.87 15.95
N GLU A 340 -12.05 -44.17 15.69
CA GLU A 340 -10.93 -45.12 15.80
C GLU A 340 -9.73 -44.72 14.91
N ASN A 341 -9.99 -44.07 13.77
CA ASN A 341 -8.99 -43.56 12.84
C ASN A 341 -9.27 -42.09 12.47
N PRO A 342 -8.77 -41.11 13.23
CA PRO A 342 -9.00 -39.71 12.92
C PRO A 342 -8.32 -39.32 11.60
N VAL A 343 -9.03 -38.50 10.81
CA VAL A 343 -8.50 -37.99 9.55
C VAL A 343 -7.45 -36.90 9.82
N THR A 344 -6.17 -37.22 9.61
CA THR A 344 -5.04 -36.28 9.79
C THR A 344 -4.46 -35.79 8.49
N LYS A 345 -4.83 -36.38 7.34
CA LYS A 345 -4.35 -35.99 6.02
C LYS A 345 -5.51 -35.51 5.16
N PHE A 346 -5.42 -34.27 4.67
CA PHE A 346 -6.40 -33.62 3.81
C PHE A 346 -5.76 -33.28 2.46
N GLU A 347 -6.18 -33.95 1.40
CA GLU A 347 -5.78 -33.60 0.04
C GLU A 347 -6.80 -32.59 -0.53
N MET A 348 -6.29 -31.43 -0.94
CA MET A 348 -7.14 -30.41 -1.58
C MET A 348 -7.48 -30.82 -3.00
N THR A 349 -8.77 -30.69 -3.34
CA THR A 349 -9.34 -30.95 -4.66
C THR A 349 -10.25 -29.79 -5.06
N GLU A 350 -10.58 -29.66 -6.34
CA GLU A 350 -11.52 -28.64 -6.81
C GLU A 350 -12.91 -28.80 -6.17
N GLN A 351 -13.34 -30.05 -5.97
CA GLN A 351 -14.64 -30.35 -5.36
C GLN A 351 -14.72 -29.85 -3.91
N ASN A 352 -13.69 -30.11 -3.08
CA ASN A 352 -13.73 -29.64 -1.70
C ASN A 352 -13.47 -28.13 -1.57
N ILE A 353 -12.77 -27.50 -2.53
CA ILE A 353 -12.72 -26.04 -2.61
C ILE A 353 -14.12 -25.45 -2.80
N HIS A 354 -14.91 -26.00 -3.73
CA HIS A 354 -16.29 -25.56 -3.94
C HIS A 354 -17.19 -25.84 -2.73
N GLU A 355 -17.02 -26.97 -2.05
CA GLU A 355 -17.73 -27.26 -0.81
C GLU A 355 -17.40 -26.26 0.30
N TYR A 356 -16.14 -25.84 0.40
CA TYR A 356 -15.70 -24.93 1.46
C TYR A 356 -15.98 -23.46 1.17
N LEU A 357 -15.88 -23.02 -0.07
CA LEU A 357 -15.96 -21.62 -0.47
C LEU A 357 -17.26 -21.24 -1.21
N GLY A 358 -17.99 -22.25 -1.73
CA GLY A 358 -19.12 -22.06 -2.64
C GLY A 358 -18.65 -21.95 -4.09
N PRO A 359 -19.54 -21.58 -5.03
CA PRO A 359 -19.20 -21.40 -6.44
C PRO A 359 -18.17 -20.26 -6.63
N TYR A 360 -17.47 -20.27 -7.75
CA TYR A 360 -16.57 -19.19 -8.11
C TYR A 360 -17.29 -17.84 -8.08
N ARG A 361 -16.63 -16.84 -7.49
CA ARG A 361 -17.16 -15.47 -7.38
C ARG A 361 -16.83 -14.65 -8.62
N PHE A 362 -15.71 -14.98 -9.25
CA PHE A 362 -15.22 -14.30 -10.44
C PHE A 362 -15.21 -15.31 -11.58
N SER A 363 -15.81 -14.93 -12.73
CA SER A 363 -15.75 -15.74 -13.93
C SER A 363 -14.35 -15.67 -14.54
N LYS A 364 -13.97 -16.70 -15.29
CA LYS A 364 -12.71 -16.70 -16.03
C LYS A 364 -12.79 -15.66 -17.15
N ASP A 365 -11.99 -14.61 -17.03
CA ASP A 365 -11.83 -13.62 -18.09
C ASP A 365 -10.88 -14.17 -19.17
N ARG A 366 -11.36 -15.14 -19.94
CA ARG A 366 -10.74 -15.40 -21.24
C ARG A 366 -11.30 -14.41 -22.23
N ALA A 367 -10.38 -13.83 -23.02
CA ALA A 367 -10.79 -12.99 -24.12
C ALA A 367 -11.75 -13.77 -25.02
N ARG A 368 -12.92 -13.19 -25.31
CA ARG A 368 -13.84 -13.68 -26.31
C ARG A 368 -13.49 -13.12 -27.68
N PRO A 369 -13.79 -13.80 -28.77
CA PRO A 369 -13.65 -13.24 -30.09
C PRO A 369 -14.35 -11.89 -30.21
N THR A 370 -13.73 -10.94 -30.90
CA THR A 370 -14.29 -9.62 -31.18
C THR A 370 -15.18 -9.69 -32.44
N THR A 371 -16.17 -8.82 -32.49
CA THR A 371 -17.02 -8.57 -33.65
C THR A 371 -16.65 -7.23 -34.30
N ILE A 372 -17.27 -6.90 -35.43
CA ILE A 372 -17.13 -5.58 -36.05
C ILE A 372 -17.53 -4.52 -35.02
N GLY A 373 -16.78 -3.43 -34.95
CA GLY A 373 -16.98 -2.39 -33.95
C GLY A 373 -16.39 -2.69 -32.57
N GLU A 374 -15.76 -3.86 -32.36
CA GLU A 374 -15.14 -4.21 -31.08
C GLU A 374 -13.62 -4.26 -31.15
N ALA A 375 -12.98 -3.79 -30.08
CA ALA A 375 -11.53 -3.90 -29.86
C ALA A 375 -11.22 -4.22 -28.39
N ILE A 376 -10.10 -4.92 -28.14
CA ILE A 376 -9.66 -5.26 -26.79
C ILE A 376 -8.52 -4.31 -26.38
N GLY A 377 -8.76 -3.58 -25.30
CA GLY A 377 -7.76 -2.75 -24.64
C GLY A 377 -7.21 -3.40 -23.38
N LEU A 378 -6.12 -2.81 -22.86
CA LEU A 378 -5.51 -3.20 -21.61
C LEU A 378 -5.66 -2.06 -20.60
N ALA A 379 -6.29 -2.36 -19.46
CA ALA A 379 -6.50 -1.44 -18.36
C ALA A 379 -5.57 -1.76 -17.20
N TRP A 380 -5.16 -0.73 -16.47
CA TRP A 380 -4.58 -0.83 -15.15
C TRP A 380 -5.63 -0.47 -14.10
N THR A 381 -5.70 -1.24 -13.03
CA THR A 381 -6.58 -0.98 -11.90
C THR A 381 -5.80 -1.11 -10.58
N PRO A 382 -6.28 -0.53 -9.47
CA PRO A 382 -5.66 -0.71 -8.16
C PRO A 382 -5.55 -2.17 -7.70
N VAL A 383 -6.26 -3.08 -8.36
CA VAL A 383 -6.23 -4.52 -8.05
C VAL A 383 -5.42 -5.34 -9.06
N GLY A 384 -4.81 -4.69 -10.04
CA GLY A 384 -3.97 -5.30 -11.09
C GLY A 384 -4.39 -4.88 -12.49
N GLY A 385 -3.80 -5.54 -13.50
CA GLY A 385 -4.20 -5.34 -14.89
C GLY A 385 -5.48 -6.11 -15.24
N ASP A 386 -6.21 -5.61 -16.24
CA ASP A 386 -7.41 -6.25 -16.79
C ASP A 386 -7.54 -6.01 -18.29
N ILE A 387 -8.35 -6.82 -18.97
CA ILE A 387 -8.74 -6.57 -20.35
C ILE A 387 -9.99 -5.70 -20.40
N LEU A 388 -10.09 -4.87 -21.40
CA LEU A 388 -11.16 -3.90 -21.58
C LEU A 388 -11.75 -4.06 -22.99
N TYR A 389 -13.02 -4.36 -23.10
CA TYR A 389 -13.72 -4.31 -24.38
C TYR A 389 -14.19 -2.90 -24.66
N VAL A 390 -13.92 -2.42 -25.87
CA VAL A 390 -14.47 -1.17 -26.40
C VAL A 390 -15.38 -1.53 -27.55
N GLN A 391 -16.63 -1.08 -27.51
CA GLN A 391 -17.67 -1.37 -28.48
C GLN A 391 -18.15 -0.07 -29.11
N ALA A 392 -18.15 0.00 -30.42
CA ALA A 392 -18.68 1.11 -31.21
C ALA A 392 -19.81 0.61 -32.11
N GLU A 393 -20.92 1.33 -32.16
CA GLU A 393 -22.08 0.99 -32.99
C GLU A 393 -22.68 2.25 -33.61
N PHE A 394 -22.99 2.19 -34.91
CA PHE A 394 -23.73 3.26 -35.57
C PHE A 394 -25.21 3.22 -35.22
N TYR A 395 -25.79 4.40 -35.09
CA TYR A 395 -27.24 4.57 -35.04
C TYR A 395 -27.66 5.83 -35.77
N ASP A 396 -28.95 5.91 -36.15
CA ASP A 396 -29.51 7.02 -36.89
C ASP A 396 -29.39 8.32 -36.08
N ARG A 397 -28.80 9.35 -36.69
CA ARG A 397 -28.68 10.64 -36.05
C ARG A 397 -30.03 11.35 -36.04
N LEU A 398 -30.62 11.50 -34.87
CA LEU A 398 -31.79 12.37 -34.69
C LEU A 398 -31.34 13.82 -34.63
N ASP A 399 -32.09 14.73 -35.32
CA ASP A 399 -31.78 16.15 -35.37
C ASP A 399 -31.54 16.76 -33.98
N GLY A 400 -30.43 17.47 -33.83
CA GLY A 400 -30.00 18.12 -32.57
C GLY A 400 -29.26 17.26 -31.57
N LYS A 401 -29.00 15.96 -31.84
CA LYS A 401 -28.23 15.08 -30.93
C LYS A 401 -26.72 15.10 -31.21
N LYS A 402 -25.95 14.70 -30.18
CA LYS A 402 -24.49 14.54 -30.24
C LYS A 402 -24.10 13.49 -31.28
N VAL A 403 -22.94 13.68 -31.89
CA VAL A 403 -22.36 12.72 -32.86
C VAL A 403 -21.77 11.52 -32.17
N LEU A 404 -21.45 11.63 -30.88
CA LEU A 404 -20.85 10.58 -30.08
C LEU A 404 -21.57 10.50 -28.73
N ASP A 405 -22.21 9.37 -28.48
CA ASP A 405 -22.80 9.02 -27.19
C ASP A 405 -21.88 8.04 -26.45
N LEU A 406 -21.67 8.29 -25.17
CA LEU A 406 -20.71 7.57 -24.34
C LEU A 406 -21.41 6.90 -23.17
N THR A 407 -21.15 5.60 -22.96
CA THR A 407 -21.66 4.83 -21.82
C THR A 407 -20.56 3.95 -21.23
N GLY A 408 -20.76 3.44 -20.00
CA GLY A 408 -19.80 2.55 -19.30
C GLY A 408 -19.01 3.25 -18.20
N MET A 409 -19.57 4.29 -17.55
CA MET A 409 -18.94 5.06 -16.45
C MET A 409 -17.53 5.56 -16.77
N GLN A 410 -17.40 6.16 -17.94
CA GLN A 410 -16.16 6.77 -18.38
C GLN A 410 -15.91 8.09 -17.64
N GLY A 411 -14.68 8.28 -17.13
CA GLY A 411 -14.20 9.52 -16.53
C GLY A 411 -13.91 10.60 -17.58
N ASP A 412 -13.53 11.78 -17.13
CA ASP A 412 -13.41 12.95 -18.02
C ASP A 412 -12.18 12.84 -18.94
N VAL A 413 -11.08 12.26 -18.47
CA VAL A 413 -9.88 12.01 -19.29
C VAL A 413 -10.16 11.01 -20.42
N MET A 414 -10.91 9.95 -20.12
CA MET A 414 -11.30 8.96 -21.12
C MET A 414 -12.26 9.55 -22.17
N LYS A 415 -13.22 10.39 -21.77
CA LYS A 415 -14.12 11.11 -22.68
C LYS A 415 -13.38 12.08 -23.61
N GLU A 416 -12.27 12.66 -23.15
CA GLU A 416 -11.40 13.46 -23.98
C GLU A 416 -10.68 12.60 -25.02
N SER A 417 -10.17 11.45 -24.62
CA SER A 417 -9.57 10.46 -25.51
C SER A 417 -10.53 9.98 -26.60
N ASP A 418 -11.82 9.75 -26.28
CA ASP A 418 -12.87 9.38 -27.24
C ASP A 418 -13.05 10.44 -28.34
N LYS A 419 -13.07 11.72 -27.94
CA LYS A 419 -13.19 12.84 -28.89
C LYS A 419 -11.96 12.98 -29.78
N LEU A 420 -10.77 12.76 -29.23
CA LEU A 420 -9.52 12.77 -29.98
C LEU A 420 -9.50 11.63 -31.01
N ALA A 421 -9.86 10.42 -30.61
CA ALA A 421 -9.94 9.26 -31.49
C ALA A 421 -10.93 9.49 -32.65
N LEU A 422 -12.13 9.99 -32.36
CA LEU A 422 -13.13 10.32 -33.38
C LEU A 422 -12.66 11.42 -34.33
N THR A 423 -12.02 12.47 -33.82
CA THR A 423 -11.49 13.56 -34.62
C THR A 423 -10.41 13.06 -35.58
N ARG A 424 -9.54 12.20 -35.08
CA ARG A 424 -8.47 11.59 -35.86
C ARG A 424 -9.01 10.68 -36.96
N LEU A 425 -9.98 9.83 -36.63
CA LEU A 425 -10.67 8.97 -37.60
C LEU A 425 -11.27 9.80 -38.74
N ARG A 426 -11.97 10.88 -38.43
CA ARG A 426 -12.55 11.78 -39.44
C ARG A 426 -11.51 12.36 -40.40
N ASN A 427 -10.35 12.76 -39.88
CA ASN A 427 -9.29 13.32 -40.71
C ASN A 427 -8.70 12.26 -41.65
N ILE A 428 -8.42 11.08 -41.17
CA ILE A 428 -7.90 9.98 -41.98
C ILE A 428 -8.92 9.60 -43.09
N LEU A 429 -10.19 9.44 -42.73
CA LEU A 429 -11.23 9.05 -43.70
C LEU A 429 -11.46 10.11 -44.78
N ARG A 430 -11.33 11.41 -44.45
CA ARG A 430 -11.43 12.48 -45.48
C ARG A 430 -10.36 12.37 -46.56
N GLU A 431 -9.18 11.88 -46.19
CA GLU A 431 -8.05 11.70 -47.10
C GLU A 431 -8.11 10.37 -47.85
N THR A 432 -8.55 9.30 -47.17
CA THR A 432 -8.47 7.93 -47.70
C THR A 432 -9.78 7.41 -48.28
N ASN A 433 -10.93 7.80 -47.73
CA ASN A 433 -12.25 7.34 -48.17
C ASN A 433 -13.37 8.38 -47.87
N PRO A 434 -13.62 9.33 -48.77
CA PRO A 434 -14.61 10.41 -48.58
C PRO A 434 -16.05 9.88 -48.33
N GLU A 435 -16.44 8.73 -48.93
CA GLU A 435 -17.78 8.15 -48.74
C GLU A 435 -18.01 7.71 -47.29
N LEU A 436 -16.99 7.09 -46.68
CA LEU A 436 -17.03 6.70 -45.25
C LEU A 436 -16.97 7.94 -44.34
N ALA A 437 -16.26 8.98 -44.75
CA ALA A 437 -16.24 10.25 -44.01
C ALA A 437 -17.64 10.90 -43.99
N ASP A 438 -18.39 10.84 -45.08
CA ASP A 438 -19.77 11.35 -45.16
C ASP A 438 -20.73 10.44 -44.35
N LYS A 439 -20.56 9.11 -44.38
CA LYS A 439 -21.31 8.19 -43.51
C LYS A 439 -21.12 8.56 -42.04
N LEU A 440 -19.88 8.80 -41.62
CA LEU A 440 -19.54 9.19 -40.24
C LEU A 440 -20.10 10.57 -39.85
N LYS A 441 -20.29 11.47 -40.83
CA LYS A 441 -20.91 12.80 -40.61
C LYS A 441 -22.41 12.72 -40.41
N ASN A 442 -23.08 11.79 -41.10
CA ASN A 442 -24.54 11.68 -41.14
C ASN A 442 -25.12 10.78 -40.04
N ASN A 443 -24.33 9.91 -39.47
CA ASN A 443 -24.72 9.00 -38.39
C ASN A 443 -24.14 9.46 -37.07
N ALA A 444 -24.72 8.99 -35.96
CA ALA A 444 -24.14 9.06 -34.63
C ALA A 444 -23.49 7.71 -34.27
N ILE A 445 -22.50 7.75 -33.39
CA ILE A 445 -21.84 6.56 -32.86
C ILE A 445 -22.11 6.47 -31.37
N HIS A 446 -22.55 5.30 -30.93
CA HIS A 446 -22.58 4.93 -29.52
C HIS A 446 -21.29 4.17 -29.20
N LEU A 447 -20.48 4.71 -28.29
CA LEU A 447 -19.29 4.06 -27.76
C LEU A 447 -19.59 3.55 -26.35
N HIS A 448 -19.52 2.24 -26.18
CA HIS A 448 -19.80 1.57 -24.92
C HIS A 448 -18.57 0.82 -24.42
N ILE A 449 -18.27 0.98 -23.13
CA ILE A 449 -17.27 0.17 -22.44
C ILE A 449 -17.99 -0.64 -21.38
N PRO A 450 -18.13 -1.98 -21.56
CA PRO A 450 -18.83 -2.87 -20.64
C PRO A 450 -18.34 -2.78 -19.19
N GLU A 451 -19.07 -3.41 -18.26
CA GLU A 451 -18.88 -3.34 -16.81
C GLU A 451 -19.17 -1.95 -16.23
N GLY A 452 -20.37 -1.46 -16.48
CA GLY A 452 -20.85 -0.12 -16.07
C GLY A 452 -20.87 0.15 -14.57
N ALA A 453 -20.58 -0.84 -13.70
CA ALA A 453 -20.45 -0.64 -12.26
C ALA A 453 -19.04 -0.20 -11.82
N VAL A 454 -18.05 -0.28 -12.72
CA VAL A 454 -16.65 0.07 -12.43
C VAL A 454 -16.29 1.37 -13.15
N PRO A 455 -15.96 2.45 -12.44
CA PRO A 455 -15.47 3.68 -13.06
C PRO A 455 -14.17 3.43 -13.83
N LYS A 456 -14.09 3.96 -15.04
CA LYS A 456 -12.93 3.85 -15.93
C LYS A 456 -12.46 5.24 -16.32
N ASP A 457 -11.19 5.52 -16.15
CA ASP A 457 -10.60 6.78 -16.55
C ASP A 457 -9.14 6.59 -17.00
N GLY A 458 -8.68 7.51 -17.85
CA GLY A 458 -7.32 7.54 -18.35
C GLY A 458 -7.22 7.53 -19.88
N PRO A 459 -6.11 8.06 -20.43
CA PRO A 459 -5.92 8.23 -21.87
C PRO A 459 -5.42 6.96 -22.57
N SER A 460 -5.06 5.91 -21.80
CA SER A 460 -4.35 4.72 -22.32
C SER A 460 -5.16 3.80 -23.23
N ALA A 461 -6.48 4.03 -23.34
CA ALA A 461 -7.35 3.32 -24.26
C ALA A 461 -7.47 3.96 -25.65
N GLY A 462 -6.73 5.04 -25.93
CA GLY A 462 -6.87 5.83 -27.16
C GLY A 462 -6.78 5.02 -28.44
N ILE A 463 -5.74 4.18 -28.61
CA ILE A 463 -5.60 3.33 -29.82
C ILE A 463 -6.69 2.26 -29.89
N THR A 464 -7.18 1.77 -28.76
CA THR A 464 -8.28 0.78 -28.68
C THR A 464 -9.59 1.40 -29.15
N ILE A 465 -9.92 2.59 -28.63
CA ILE A 465 -11.11 3.36 -29.01
C ILE A 465 -11.06 3.67 -30.49
N PHE A 466 -9.92 4.17 -30.98
CA PHE A 466 -9.73 4.45 -32.40
C PHE A 466 -9.96 3.22 -33.27
N SER A 467 -9.42 2.05 -32.87
CA SER A 467 -9.57 0.79 -33.63
C SER A 467 -11.01 0.29 -33.65
N ALA A 468 -11.74 0.41 -32.54
CA ALA A 468 -13.15 0.05 -32.47
C ALA A 468 -13.99 0.96 -33.39
N LEU A 469 -13.77 2.28 -33.36
CA LEU A 469 -14.42 3.24 -34.24
C LEU A 469 -14.08 2.99 -35.71
N TYR A 470 -12.82 2.71 -36.05
CA TYR A 470 -12.39 2.40 -37.41
C TYR A 470 -13.02 1.10 -37.91
N SER A 471 -13.07 0.06 -37.06
CA SER A 471 -13.74 -1.20 -37.36
C SER A 471 -15.20 -1.02 -37.73
N GLU A 472 -15.95 -0.26 -36.91
CA GLU A 472 -17.38 0.00 -37.15
C GLU A 472 -17.61 0.77 -38.45
N VAL A 473 -16.83 1.82 -38.70
CA VAL A 473 -17.00 2.68 -39.89
C VAL A 473 -16.66 1.94 -41.18
N THR A 474 -15.59 1.14 -41.15
CA THR A 474 -15.10 0.44 -42.37
C THR A 474 -15.71 -0.94 -42.57
N GLY A 475 -16.36 -1.52 -41.56
CA GLY A 475 -16.84 -2.89 -41.57
C GLY A 475 -15.74 -3.95 -41.50
N LYS A 476 -14.52 -3.58 -41.15
CA LYS A 476 -13.39 -4.49 -41.04
C LYS A 476 -13.29 -5.05 -39.62
N LEU A 477 -13.02 -6.34 -39.50
CA LEU A 477 -12.85 -7.02 -38.22
C LEU A 477 -11.44 -6.72 -37.66
N VAL A 478 -11.36 -6.41 -36.38
CA VAL A 478 -10.11 -6.33 -35.64
C VAL A 478 -9.47 -7.71 -35.55
N LYS A 479 -8.14 -7.79 -35.70
CA LYS A 479 -7.39 -9.04 -35.57
C LYS A 479 -7.69 -9.73 -34.25
N GLN A 480 -8.03 -11.02 -34.30
CA GLN A 480 -8.37 -11.80 -33.11
C GLN A 480 -7.18 -12.07 -32.21
N ASN A 481 -7.40 -12.33 -30.93
CA ASN A 481 -6.38 -12.58 -29.91
C ASN A 481 -5.35 -11.45 -29.76
N LEU A 482 -5.71 -10.24 -30.17
CA LEU A 482 -4.87 -9.04 -30.10
C LEU A 482 -5.48 -8.05 -29.11
N ALA A 483 -4.67 -7.54 -28.21
CA ALA A 483 -5.03 -6.43 -27.32
C ALA A 483 -4.08 -5.24 -27.51
N MET A 484 -4.53 -4.06 -27.10
CA MET A 484 -3.73 -2.86 -27.31
C MET A 484 -3.82 -1.87 -26.15
N THR A 485 -2.79 -1.05 -26.03
CA THR A 485 -2.75 0.08 -25.07
C THR A 485 -1.90 1.20 -25.66
N GLY A 486 -2.34 2.43 -25.52
CA GLY A 486 -1.62 3.61 -26.01
C GLY A 486 -2.52 4.83 -26.02
N GLU A 487 -1.95 5.98 -25.69
CA GLU A 487 -2.59 7.27 -25.82
C GLU A 487 -2.40 7.81 -27.23
N ILE A 488 -3.36 8.58 -27.74
CA ILE A 488 -3.29 9.21 -29.05
C ILE A 488 -3.25 10.73 -28.88
N ASP A 489 -2.36 11.39 -29.60
CA ASP A 489 -2.38 12.86 -29.72
C ASP A 489 -3.06 13.35 -31.01
N ASN A 490 -3.26 14.67 -31.08
CA ASN A 490 -3.84 15.34 -32.26
C ASN A 490 -3.01 15.21 -33.56
N LYS A 491 -1.79 14.69 -33.49
CA LYS A 491 -0.88 14.48 -34.63
C LYS A 491 -0.75 13.01 -35.04
N ALA A 492 -1.64 12.14 -34.52
CA ALA A 492 -1.64 10.71 -34.76
C ALA A 492 -0.43 9.95 -34.18
N ARG A 493 0.28 10.55 -33.24
CA ARG A 493 1.35 9.85 -32.53
C ARG A 493 0.75 9.00 -31.42
N VAL A 494 1.38 7.87 -31.18
CA VAL A 494 1.03 6.97 -30.07
C VAL A 494 2.00 7.24 -28.92
N LEU A 495 1.46 7.72 -27.81
CA LEU A 495 2.21 8.16 -26.65
C LEU A 495 2.31 7.06 -25.57
N PRO A 496 3.39 7.06 -24.78
CA PRO A 496 3.61 6.06 -23.73
C PRO A 496 2.58 6.13 -22.61
N VAL A 497 2.32 4.99 -22.00
CA VAL A 497 1.31 4.81 -20.95
C VAL A 497 1.87 4.06 -19.74
N GLY A 498 1.20 4.20 -18.59
CA GLY A 498 1.60 3.53 -17.35
C GLY A 498 1.02 2.11 -17.19
N GLY A 499 1.51 1.39 -16.16
CA GLY A 499 0.97 0.09 -15.76
C GLY A 499 1.26 -1.05 -16.74
N ILE A 500 2.36 -0.96 -17.48
CA ILE A 500 2.70 -1.91 -18.57
C ILE A 500 2.85 -3.34 -18.05
N ARG A 501 3.53 -3.54 -16.90
CA ARG A 501 3.72 -4.86 -16.31
C ARG A 501 2.38 -5.54 -16.04
N GLU A 502 1.48 -4.86 -15.36
CA GLU A 502 0.16 -5.38 -15.00
C GLU A 502 -0.72 -5.63 -16.24
N LYS A 503 -0.69 -4.73 -17.21
CA LYS A 503 -1.42 -4.84 -18.46
C LYS A 503 -1.00 -6.07 -19.27
N ILE A 504 0.30 -6.29 -19.41
CA ILE A 504 0.85 -7.45 -20.15
C ILE A 504 0.48 -8.77 -19.46
N VAL A 505 0.59 -8.82 -18.13
CA VAL A 505 0.22 -10.02 -17.38
C VAL A 505 -1.28 -10.32 -17.48
N ALA A 506 -2.13 -9.27 -17.49
CA ALA A 506 -3.56 -9.46 -17.73
C ALA A 506 -3.87 -9.98 -19.12
N ALA A 507 -3.17 -9.50 -20.14
CA ALA A 507 -3.30 -9.98 -21.51
C ALA A 507 -2.96 -11.49 -21.62
N GLU A 508 -1.82 -11.90 -21.04
CA GLU A 508 -1.43 -13.32 -21.02
C GLU A 508 -2.48 -14.19 -20.29
N ARG A 509 -2.93 -13.72 -19.13
CA ARG A 509 -3.98 -14.40 -18.34
C ARG A 509 -5.28 -14.57 -19.13
N ALA A 510 -5.65 -13.56 -19.92
CA ALA A 510 -6.84 -13.57 -20.77
C ALA A 510 -6.69 -14.44 -22.04
N GLY A 511 -5.49 -14.95 -22.32
CA GLY A 511 -5.21 -15.76 -23.51
C GLY A 511 -5.01 -14.92 -24.78
N ILE A 512 -4.65 -13.65 -24.64
CA ILE A 512 -4.18 -12.81 -25.74
C ILE A 512 -2.82 -13.34 -26.22
N GLU A 513 -2.56 -13.23 -27.51
CA GLU A 513 -1.35 -13.71 -28.14
C GLU A 513 -0.47 -12.53 -28.64
N GLU A 514 -1.11 -11.41 -28.99
CA GLU A 514 -0.42 -10.25 -29.55
C GLU A 514 -0.81 -8.96 -28.82
N ILE A 515 0.17 -8.10 -28.58
CA ILE A 515 -0.03 -6.80 -27.92
C ILE A 515 0.52 -5.68 -28.80
N VAL A 516 -0.31 -4.67 -29.08
CA VAL A 516 0.09 -3.41 -29.70
C VAL A 516 0.29 -2.36 -28.61
N MET A 517 1.47 -1.76 -28.57
CA MET A 517 1.83 -0.79 -27.53
C MET A 517 2.80 0.28 -28.04
N PRO A 518 2.87 1.45 -27.36
CA PRO A 518 3.80 2.51 -27.76
C PRO A 518 5.26 2.05 -27.73
N LYS A 519 6.06 2.49 -28.71
CA LYS A 519 7.49 2.17 -28.78
C LYS A 519 8.26 2.62 -27.54
N ASP A 520 7.95 3.77 -27.01
CA ASP A 520 8.58 4.29 -25.79
C ASP A 520 8.34 3.41 -24.55
N ASN A 521 7.34 2.53 -24.58
CA ASN A 521 7.09 1.56 -23.53
C ASN A 521 7.91 0.25 -23.68
N GLU A 522 8.70 0.08 -24.74
CA GLU A 522 9.60 -1.08 -24.88
C GLU A 522 10.55 -1.24 -23.67
N ARG A 523 11.05 -0.12 -23.15
CA ARG A 523 11.87 -0.09 -21.93
C ARG A 523 11.19 -0.71 -20.70
N ASN A 524 9.88 -0.62 -20.61
CA ASN A 524 9.12 -1.17 -19.49
C ASN A 524 8.99 -2.69 -19.53
N LEU A 525 9.37 -3.35 -20.62
CA LEU A 525 9.43 -4.81 -20.70
C LEU A 525 10.48 -5.41 -19.76
N HIS A 526 11.43 -4.61 -19.28
CA HIS A 526 12.40 -5.07 -18.29
C HIS A 526 11.69 -5.62 -17.04
N ASP A 527 10.59 -4.98 -16.62
CA ASP A 527 9.86 -5.33 -15.41
C ASP A 527 8.89 -6.51 -15.59
N VAL A 528 8.73 -7.01 -16.83
CA VAL A 528 7.83 -8.11 -17.15
C VAL A 528 8.57 -9.45 -17.07
N PRO A 529 8.03 -10.47 -16.37
CA PRO A 529 8.66 -11.79 -16.27
C PRO A 529 8.94 -12.42 -17.63
N ILE A 530 10.09 -13.09 -17.75
CA ILE A 530 10.50 -13.75 -18.98
C ILE A 530 9.46 -14.80 -19.43
N SER A 531 8.89 -15.56 -18.49
CA SER A 531 7.86 -16.56 -18.77
C SER A 531 6.58 -16.00 -19.42
N VAL A 532 6.24 -14.76 -19.13
CA VAL A 532 5.11 -14.04 -19.74
C VAL A 532 5.50 -13.50 -21.11
N LYS A 533 6.69 -12.88 -21.20
CA LYS A 533 7.20 -12.33 -22.47
C LYS A 533 7.31 -13.38 -23.58
N GLN A 534 7.71 -14.59 -23.25
CA GLN A 534 7.88 -15.68 -24.23
C GLN A 534 6.56 -16.18 -24.84
N LYS A 535 5.42 -15.90 -24.21
CA LYS A 535 4.10 -16.31 -24.67
C LYS A 535 3.39 -15.27 -25.54
N LEU A 536 3.91 -14.06 -25.60
CA LEU A 536 3.29 -12.91 -26.24
C LEU A 536 4.16 -12.36 -27.35
N ARG A 537 3.52 -11.91 -28.43
CA ARG A 537 4.16 -11.14 -29.49
C ARG A 537 3.87 -9.67 -29.28
N PHE A 538 4.93 -8.84 -29.25
CA PHE A 538 4.82 -7.39 -29.05
C PHE A 538 4.98 -6.65 -30.36
N HIS A 539 4.10 -5.69 -30.61
CA HIS A 539 4.14 -4.76 -31.73
C HIS A 539 4.31 -3.35 -31.17
N PHE A 540 5.46 -2.75 -31.45
CA PHE A 540 5.79 -1.40 -30.99
C PHE A 540 5.43 -0.39 -32.09
N VAL A 541 4.61 0.60 -31.74
CA VAL A 541 4.08 1.58 -32.69
C VAL A 541 4.36 3.01 -32.23
N GLU A 542 4.59 3.90 -33.18
CA GLU A 542 4.80 5.33 -32.99
C GLU A 542 3.62 6.16 -33.53
N THR A 543 2.86 5.59 -34.51
CA THR A 543 1.78 6.28 -35.21
C THR A 543 0.54 5.39 -35.36
N ILE A 544 -0.61 6.06 -35.57
CA ILE A 544 -1.88 5.38 -35.84
C ILE A 544 -1.83 4.56 -37.13
N ASP A 545 -1.11 4.99 -38.14
CA ASP A 545 -0.99 4.25 -39.41
C ASP A 545 -0.38 2.88 -39.18
N GLN A 546 0.67 2.77 -38.35
CA GLN A 546 1.26 1.50 -37.95
C GLN A 546 0.27 0.63 -37.13
N VAL A 547 -0.58 1.24 -36.30
CA VAL A 547 -1.65 0.51 -35.60
C VAL A 547 -2.61 -0.10 -36.61
N LEU A 548 -3.05 0.66 -37.63
CA LEU A 548 -3.99 0.17 -38.65
C LEU A 548 -3.42 -1.00 -39.46
N GLU A 549 -2.14 -0.96 -39.84
CA GLU A 549 -1.46 -2.05 -40.57
C GLU A 549 -1.42 -3.36 -39.78
N ILE A 550 -1.26 -3.27 -38.45
CA ILE A 550 -1.17 -4.46 -37.57
C ILE A 550 -2.54 -4.99 -37.22
N VAL A 551 -3.48 -4.09 -36.94
CA VAL A 551 -4.82 -4.43 -36.40
C VAL A 551 -5.77 -4.87 -37.51
N PHE A 552 -5.60 -4.36 -38.74
CA PHE A 552 -6.43 -4.65 -39.92
C PHE A 552 -5.59 -5.10 -41.11
N PRO A 553 -4.97 -6.30 -41.04
CA PRO A 553 -4.08 -6.81 -42.05
C PRO A 553 -4.74 -7.07 -43.41
#